data_2bccc4d2f147a4fc89c02a4e035ffeb4
#
_entry.id   2bccc4d2f147a4fc89c02a4e035ffeb4
#
_cell.length_a   1.000
_cell.length_b   1.000
_cell.length_c   1.000
_cell.angle_alpha   90.00
_cell.angle_beta   90.00
_cell.angle_gamma   90.00
#
_symmetry.space_group_name_H-M   'P 1'
#
loop_
_entity.id
_entity.type
_entity.pdbx_description
1 polymer ?
#
loop_
_entity_poly.entity_id
_entity_poly.type
_entity_poly.pdbx_seq_one_letter_code
_entity_poly.pdbx_strand_id
1 'polypeptide(L)'
;LKAVHGLDAETELANILSTEILAEINREVIRTIYGVAKLGAQVGTTTPGTFNLDTDSNGRWMVEKIKGLAFQIEREANTIAKTTRRGKGNVLICSSDVASAFAMAGLLDYNSALQSQVNLTVDDTGNTFAGTMFGRIKVYIDPYFTTNSTNEFAVVGYKGTNAYDAGIFYCPYVPLQMVRAVDTGTFQPKIGFKTRYGLVANPFAEGTSQGLGALTVQSNNYYRGFRISNLM
;
A
#
# COMPACT_ATOMS: atom_id res chain seq x y z
N LEU A 1 23.97 -7.25 29.73
CA LEU A 1 24.19 -6.70 28.39
C LEU A 1 25.05 -5.44 28.44
N LYS A 2 24.73 -4.48 29.32
CA LYS A 2 25.47 -3.21 29.45
C LYS A 2 26.94 -3.42 29.86
N ALA A 3 27.22 -4.40 30.73
CA ALA A 3 28.57 -4.69 31.22
C ALA A 3 29.45 -5.41 30.20
N VAL A 4 28.89 -6.13 29.23
CA VAL A 4 29.64 -6.96 28.27
C VAL A 4 29.68 -6.29 26.88
N HIS A 5 28.58 -5.65 26.45
CA HIS A 5 28.44 -5.11 25.10
C HIS A 5 28.32 -3.58 25.06
N GLY A 6 28.26 -2.89 26.20
CA GLY A 6 28.06 -1.46 26.27
C GLY A 6 26.66 -0.98 25.79
N LEU A 7 25.78 -1.90 25.42
CA LEU A 7 24.45 -1.65 24.88
C LEU A 7 23.42 -1.50 26.01
N ASP A 8 22.60 -0.46 25.93
CA ASP A 8 21.44 -0.31 26.78
C ASP A 8 20.27 -1.13 26.21
N ALA A 9 20.03 -2.30 26.81
CA ALA A 9 19.00 -3.23 26.35
C ALA A 9 17.59 -2.60 26.33
N GLU A 10 17.31 -1.68 27.24
CA GLU A 10 16.03 -0.99 27.32
C GLU A 10 15.80 -0.11 26.07
N THR A 11 16.81 0.67 25.69
CA THR A 11 16.73 1.56 24.52
C THR A 11 16.62 0.76 23.22
N GLU A 12 17.40 -0.30 23.07
CA GLU A 12 17.36 -1.14 21.87
C GLU A 12 16.02 -1.85 21.71
N LEU A 13 15.50 -2.44 22.79
CA LEU A 13 14.18 -3.08 22.75
C LEU A 13 13.05 -2.07 22.50
N ALA A 14 13.16 -0.86 23.02
CA ALA A 14 12.20 0.20 22.77
C ALA A 14 12.21 0.62 21.29
N ASN A 15 13.37 0.75 20.68
CA ASN A 15 13.51 1.07 19.27
C ASN A 15 12.90 -0.03 18.37
N ILE A 16 13.24 -1.28 18.62
CA ILE A 16 12.69 -2.43 17.86
C ILE A 16 11.16 -2.44 17.96
N LEU A 17 10.61 -2.31 19.17
CA LEU A 17 9.17 -2.36 19.37
C LEU A 17 8.44 -1.18 18.73
N SER A 18 9.02 0.03 18.77
CA SER A 18 8.42 1.20 18.12
C SER A 18 8.38 1.05 16.60
N THR A 19 9.41 0.48 16.01
CA THR A 19 9.50 0.19 14.56
C THR A 19 8.45 -0.83 14.15
N GLU A 20 8.28 -1.91 14.90
CA GLU A 20 7.25 -2.92 14.64
C GLU A 20 5.82 -2.38 14.74
N ILE A 21 5.56 -1.49 15.70
CA ILE A 21 4.24 -0.85 15.82
C ILE A 21 3.96 0.04 14.62
N LEU A 22 4.94 0.80 14.14
CA LEU A 22 4.78 1.63 12.94
C LEU A 22 4.55 0.77 11.69
N ALA A 23 5.27 -0.34 11.55
CA ALA A 23 5.06 -1.29 10.46
C ALA A 23 3.65 -1.89 10.49
N GLU A 24 3.12 -2.25 11.67
CA GLU A 24 1.75 -2.76 11.79
C GLU A 24 0.69 -1.71 11.46
N ILE A 25 0.89 -0.44 11.84
CA ILE A 25 0.00 0.65 11.44
C ILE A 25 -0.01 0.82 9.92
N ASN A 26 1.14 0.80 9.26
CA ASN A 26 1.24 0.87 7.80
C ASN A 26 0.52 -0.30 7.13
N ARG A 27 0.68 -1.51 7.66
CA ARG A 27 0.00 -2.70 7.20
C ARG A 27 -1.52 -2.60 7.34
N GLU A 28 -2.01 -2.05 8.44
CA GLU A 28 -3.45 -1.82 8.64
C GLU A 28 -4.01 -0.81 7.63
N VAL A 29 -3.27 0.28 7.34
CA VAL A 29 -3.66 1.25 6.31
C VAL A 29 -3.76 0.58 4.94
N ILE A 30 -2.77 -0.22 4.55
CA ILE A 30 -2.78 -0.93 3.27
C ILE A 30 -3.96 -1.92 3.20
N ARG A 31 -4.20 -2.71 4.24
CA ARG A 31 -5.34 -3.62 4.32
C ARG A 31 -6.68 -2.89 4.21
N THR A 32 -6.79 -1.74 4.83
CA THR A 32 -7.99 -0.91 4.74
C THR A 32 -8.20 -0.42 3.31
N ILE A 33 -7.13 0.01 2.62
CA ILE A 33 -7.18 0.39 1.21
C ILE A 33 -7.72 -0.76 0.35
N TYR A 34 -7.22 -1.98 0.54
CA TYR A 34 -7.73 -3.16 -0.18
C TYR A 34 -9.20 -3.44 0.07
N GLY A 35 -9.62 -3.36 1.33
CA GLY A 35 -11.00 -3.63 1.71
C GLY A 35 -11.99 -2.63 1.12
N VAL A 36 -11.63 -1.34 1.05
CA VAL A 36 -12.53 -0.29 0.57
C VAL A 36 -12.37 0.02 -0.92
N ALA A 37 -11.29 -0.40 -1.58
CA ALA A 37 -11.05 -0.13 -2.99
C ALA A 37 -12.16 -0.69 -3.87
N LYS A 38 -12.67 0.12 -4.79
CA LYS A 38 -13.68 -0.30 -5.77
C LYS A 38 -13.07 -1.31 -6.75
N LEU A 39 -13.87 -2.25 -7.20
CA LEU A 39 -13.43 -3.27 -8.15
C LEU A 39 -13.00 -2.60 -9.46
N GLY A 40 -11.74 -2.79 -9.83
CA GLY A 40 -11.15 -2.36 -11.09
C GLY A 40 -11.27 -3.42 -12.18
N ALA A 41 -10.59 -3.22 -13.31
CA ALA A 41 -10.54 -4.15 -14.45
C ALA A 41 -11.92 -4.67 -14.88
N GLN A 42 -12.89 -3.76 -14.99
CA GLN A 42 -14.26 -4.10 -15.39
C GLN A 42 -14.49 -4.02 -16.90
N VAL A 43 -13.63 -3.30 -17.60
CA VAL A 43 -13.78 -3.05 -19.04
C VAL A 43 -12.52 -3.50 -19.77
N GLY A 44 -12.68 -4.29 -20.83
CA GLY A 44 -11.56 -4.80 -21.61
C GLY A 44 -10.85 -5.99 -20.98
N THR A 45 -11.50 -6.66 -20.03
CA THR A 45 -11.04 -7.88 -19.40
C THR A 45 -12.09 -8.96 -19.56
N THR A 46 -11.64 -10.20 -19.68
CA THR A 46 -12.53 -11.37 -19.81
C THR A 46 -13.29 -11.63 -18.51
N THR A 47 -12.62 -11.46 -17.38
CA THR A 47 -13.21 -11.62 -16.05
C THR A 47 -13.17 -10.30 -15.31
N PRO A 48 -14.32 -9.70 -14.96
CA PRO A 48 -14.34 -8.46 -14.18
C PRO A 48 -13.57 -8.59 -12.87
N GLY A 49 -12.72 -7.64 -12.59
CA GLY A 49 -11.88 -7.64 -11.38
C GLY A 49 -10.56 -8.38 -11.49
N THR A 50 -10.31 -9.06 -12.60
CA THR A 50 -9.05 -9.79 -12.84
C THR A 50 -8.52 -9.45 -14.23
N PHE A 51 -7.27 -9.07 -14.30
CA PHE A 51 -6.54 -8.89 -15.55
C PHE A 51 -5.67 -10.13 -15.79
N ASN A 52 -6.00 -10.87 -16.85
CA ASN A 52 -5.24 -12.04 -17.24
C ASN A 52 -4.26 -11.65 -18.36
N LEU A 53 -2.94 -11.82 -18.10
CA LEU A 53 -1.92 -11.45 -19.08
C LEU A 53 -1.99 -12.26 -20.36
N ASP A 54 -2.54 -13.47 -20.34
CA ASP A 54 -2.62 -14.30 -21.53
C ASP A 54 -3.81 -13.98 -22.42
N THR A 55 -4.97 -13.66 -21.83
CA THR A 55 -6.22 -13.45 -22.58
C THR A 55 -6.55 -11.98 -22.79
N ASP A 56 -6.23 -11.11 -21.84
CA ASP A 56 -6.63 -9.70 -21.88
C ASP A 56 -5.53 -8.79 -22.47
N SER A 57 -4.33 -9.33 -22.66
CA SER A 57 -3.22 -8.65 -23.31
C SER A 57 -2.99 -9.21 -24.72
N ASN A 58 -2.99 -8.35 -25.73
CA ASN A 58 -2.75 -8.74 -27.13
C ASN A 58 -1.26 -8.94 -27.48
N GLY A 59 -0.37 -8.93 -26.48
CA GLY A 59 1.06 -9.07 -26.69
C GLY A 59 1.50 -10.52 -26.95
N ARG A 60 2.46 -10.72 -27.82
CA ARG A 60 3.16 -12.01 -28.02
C ARG A 60 4.28 -12.22 -27.04
N TRP A 61 5.01 -11.16 -26.74
CA TRP A 61 6.16 -11.17 -25.86
C TRP A 61 5.76 -10.70 -24.47
N MET A 62 6.43 -11.21 -23.44
CA MET A 62 6.14 -10.85 -22.06
C MET A 62 6.17 -9.34 -21.80
N VAL A 63 7.13 -8.63 -22.39
CA VAL A 63 7.25 -7.16 -22.28
C VAL A 63 6.01 -6.46 -22.86
N GLU A 64 5.46 -6.95 -23.96
CA GLU A 64 4.24 -6.39 -24.57
C GLU A 64 3.02 -6.63 -23.68
N LYS A 65 2.92 -7.84 -23.09
CA LYS A 65 1.86 -8.18 -22.15
C LYS A 65 1.90 -7.27 -20.92
N ILE A 66 3.10 -6.99 -20.38
CA ILE A 66 3.28 -6.06 -19.25
C ILE A 66 2.93 -4.63 -19.64
N LYS A 67 3.21 -4.18 -20.88
CA LYS A 67 2.73 -2.89 -21.38
C LYS A 67 1.21 -2.82 -21.45
N GLY A 68 0.55 -3.92 -21.78
CA GLY A 68 -0.90 -4.05 -21.71
C GLY A 68 -1.44 -3.88 -20.30
N LEU A 69 -0.79 -4.50 -19.30
CA LEU A 69 -1.10 -4.30 -17.89
C LEU A 69 -0.91 -2.84 -17.45
N ALA A 70 0.18 -2.20 -17.88
CA ALA A 70 0.45 -0.79 -17.58
C ALA A 70 -0.62 0.12 -18.19
N PHE A 71 -1.10 -0.18 -19.39
CA PHE A 71 -2.24 0.52 -20.00
C PHE A 71 -3.53 0.35 -19.19
N GLN A 72 -3.79 -0.86 -18.66
CA GLN A 72 -4.96 -1.07 -17.79
C GLN A 72 -4.86 -0.23 -16.50
N ILE A 73 -3.69 -0.15 -15.88
CA ILE A 73 -3.46 0.74 -14.73
C ILE A 73 -3.77 2.20 -15.07
N GLU A 74 -3.30 2.66 -16.21
CA GLU A 74 -3.57 4.01 -16.70
C GLU A 74 -5.06 4.26 -16.94
N ARG A 75 -5.76 3.25 -17.45
CA ARG A 75 -7.21 3.28 -17.64
C ARG A 75 -7.97 3.35 -16.33
N GLU A 76 -7.55 2.60 -15.31
CA GLU A 76 -8.12 2.68 -13.96
C GLU A 76 -7.87 4.06 -13.35
N ALA A 77 -6.68 4.62 -13.53
CA ALA A 77 -6.37 5.98 -13.10
C ALA A 77 -7.29 7.04 -13.77
N ASN A 78 -7.57 6.87 -15.08
CA ASN A 78 -8.51 7.72 -15.80
C ASN A 78 -9.95 7.54 -15.29
N THR A 79 -10.33 6.31 -14.93
CA THR A 79 -11.66 6.03 -14.39
C THR A 79 -11.86 6.71 -13.04
N ILE A 80 -10.84 6.74 -12.18
CA ILE A 80 -10.85 7.52 -10.93
C ILE A 80 -11.10 9.01 -11.26
N ALA A 81 -10.39 9.58 -12.23
CA ALA A 81 -10.56 10.97 -12.62
C ALA A 81 -11.99 11.28 -13.10
N LYS A 82 -12.57 10.38 -13.90
CA LYS A 82 -13.96 10.53 -14.41
C LYS A 82 -15.00 10.43 -13.32
N THR A 83 -14.77 9.53 -12.34
CA THR A 83 -15.72 9.27 -11.26
C THR A 83 -15.66 10.34 -10.18
N THR A 84 -14.45 10.70 -9.75
CA THR A 84 -14.26 11.68 -8.68
C THR A 84 -14.28 13.12 -9.18
N ARG A 85 -13.95 13.36 -10.45
CA ARG A 85 -13.77 14.70 -11.06
C ARG A 85 -12.74 15.58 -10.31
N ARG A 86 -11.84 14.95 -9.57
CA ARG A 86 -10.81 15.61 -8.76
C ARG A 86 -9.45 15.55 -9.41
N GLY A 87 -9.07 14.37 -9.86
CA GLY A 87 -7.77 14.15 -10.48
C GLY A 87 -7.54 12.69 -10.85
N LYS A 88 -6.53 12.48 -11.68
CA LYS A 88 -6.13 11.18 -12.15
C LYS A 88 -5.33 10.43 -11.10
N GLY A 89 -5.48 9.11 -11.01
CA GLY A 89 -4.73 8.27 -10.08
C GLY A 89 -3.22 8.53 -10.16
N ASN A 90 -2.58 8.69 -9.03
CA ASN A 90 -1.17 9.04 -8.90
C ASN A 90 -0.39 8.13 -7.94
N VAL A 91 -1.04 7.16 -7.35
CA VAL A 91 -0.44 6.17 -6.44
C VAL A 91 -0.80 4.78 -6.95
N LEU A 92 0.17 3.89 -6.95
CA LEU A 92 0.02 2.45 -7.23
C LEU A 92 0.56 1.67 -6.06
N ILE A 93 -0.24 0.75 -5.52
CA ILE A 93 0.20 -0.25 -4.54
C ILE A 93 0.11 -1.59 -5.23
N CYS A 94 1.18 -2.35 -5.25
CA CYS A 94 1.24 -3.64 -5.93
C CYS A 94 2.10 -4.65 -5.15
N SER A 95 2.03 -5.91 -5.56
CA SER A 95 2.94 -6.94 -5.07
C SER A 95 4.36 -6.78 -5.63
N SER A 96 5.32 -7.45 -5.02
CA SER A 96 6.74 -7.41 -5.41
C SER A 96 6.96 -7.88 -6.85
N ASP A 97 6.24 -8.93 -7.26
CA ASP A 97 6.41 -9.54 -8.58
C ASP A 97 5.90 -8.64 -9.69
N VAL A 98 4.78 -7.94 -9.45
CA VAL A 98 4.25 -6.92 -10.38
C VAL A 98 5.21 -5.74 -10.51
N ALA A 99 5.81 -5.28 -9.42
CA ALA A 99 6.80 -4.21 -9.48
C ALA A 99 8.06 -4.65 -10.25
N SER A 100 8.52 -5.88 -10.04
CA SER A 100 9.65 -6.47 -10.79
C SER A 100 9.35 -6.61 -12.27
N ALA A 101 8.12 -6.97 -12.63
CA ALA A 101 7.67 -7.04 -14.01
C ALA A 101 7.71 -5.65 -14.69
N PHE A 102 7.26 -4.60 -14.00
CA PHE A 102 7.34 -3.24 -14.53
C PHE A 102 8.79 -2.76 -14.67
N ALA A 103 9.67 -3.13 -13.75
CA ALA A 103 11.09 -2.84 -13.84
C ALA A 103 11.71 -3.52 -15.05
N MET A 104 11.42 -4.80 -15.28
CA MET A 104 11.90 -5.56 -16.43
C MET A 104 11.38 -4.99 -17.76
N ALA A 105 10.16 -4.49 -17.80
CA ALA A 105 9.59 -3.85 -18.98
C ALA A 105 10.13 -2.43 -19.24
N GLY A 106 10.99 -1.89 -18.36
CA GLY A 106 11.53 -0.53 -18.47
C GLY A 106 10.50 0.58 -18.25
N LEU A 107 9.41 0.28 -17.56
CA LEU A 107 8.32 1.22 -17.29
C LEU A 107 8.45 1.92 -15.93
N LEU A 108 9.32 1.40 -15.06
CA LEU A 108 9.55 1.92 -13.74
C LEU A 108 10.84 2.76 -13.71
N ASP A 109 10.69 4.06 -13.47
CA ASP A 109 11.81 4.97 -13.26
C ASP A 109 12.24 4.88 -11.80
N TYR A 110 13.37 4.22 -11.57
CA TYR A 110 13.98 4.21 -10.25
C TYR A 110 14.50 5.59 -9.88
N ASN A 111 14.20 6.04 -8.69
CA ASN A 111 14.80 7.28 -8.19
C ASN A 111 16.30 7.06 -7.99
N SER A 112 17.15 8.00 -8.46
CA SER A 112 18.62 7.89 -8.39
C SER A 112 19.14 7.71 -6.94
N ALA A 113 18.40 8.17 -5.94
CA ALA A 113 18.68 7.93 -4.53
C ALA A 113 18.50 6.46 -4.12
N LEU A 114 17.68 5.69 -4.85
CA LEU A 114 17.45 4.26 -4.62
C LEU A 114 18.40 3.37 -5.45
N GLN A 115 19.10 3.91 -6.44
CA GLN A 115 20.06 3.15 -7.25
C GLN A 115 21.28 2.67 -6.46
N SER A 116 21.61 3.32 -5.34
CA SER A 116 22.65 2.84 -4.42
C SER A 116 22.19 1.64 -3.56
N GLN A 117 20.89 1.38 -3.52
CA GLN A 117 20.29 0.26 -2.81
C GLN A 117 19.63 -0.68 -3.84
N VAL A 118 20.45 -1.48 -4.50
CA VAL A 118 20.03 -2.47 -5.53
C VAL A 118 19.13 -3.57 -4.99
N ASN A 119 18.95 -3.63 -3.69
CA ASN A 119 18.07 -4.58 -3.03
C ASN A 119 16.74 -3.90 -2.71
N LEU A 120 15.65 -4.66 -2.79
CA LEU A 120 14.37 -4.39 -2.15
C LEU A 120 14.59 -4.20 -0.63
N THR A 121 15.21 -3.11 -0.24
CA THR A 121 15.33 -2.72 1.15
C THR A 121 13.96 -2.24 1.58
N VAL A 122 13.27 -3.13 2.26
CA VAL A 122 12.11 -2.75 3.05
C VAL A 122 12.62 -1.77 4.09
N ASP A 123 12.14 -0.55 4.06
CA ASP A 123 12.38 0.40 5.12
C ASP A 123 11.93 -0.24 6.44
N ASP A 124 12.60 0.02 7.56
CA ASP A 124 12.28 -0.54 8.88
C ASP A 124 10.81 -0.28 9.28
N THR A 125 10.17 0.70 8.66
CA THR A 125 8.74 1.00 8.82
C THR A 125 7.80 0.18 7.92
N GLY A 126 8.31 -0.73 7.10
CA GLY A 126 7.52 -1.53 6.16
C GLY A 126 6.99 -0.74 4.95
N ASN A 127 7.55 0.42 4.67
CA ASN A 127 7.21 1.25 3.53
C ASN A 127 8.24 1.01 2.41
N THR A 128 7.81 0.46 1.30
CA THR A 128 8.67 0.15 0.15
C THR A 128 8.28 1.01 -1.04
N PHE A 129 8.91 2.15 -1.19
CA PHE A 129 8.77 2.96 -2.38
C PHE A 129 9.69 2.41 -3.48
N ALA A 130 9.12 1.90 -4.58
CA ALA A 130 9.87 1.29 -5.67
C ALA A 130 10.34 2.30 -6.73
N GLY A 131 9.61 3.37 -6.93
CA GLY A 131 9.92 4.36 -7.96
C GLY A 131 8.68 5.03 -8.54
N THR A 132 8.84 5.66 -9.69
CA THR A 132 7.73 6.31 -10.39
C THR A 132 7.49 5.63 -11.73
N MET A 133 6.23 5.45 -12.09
CA MET A 133 5.81 4.95 -13.39
C MET A 133 5.18 6.10 -14.20
N PHE A 134 5.58 6.21 -15.48
CA PHE A 134 5.17 7.32 -16.37
C PHE A 134 5.48 8.72 -15.82
N GLY A 135 6.51 8.87 -14.99
CA GLY A 135 6.91 10.15 -14.36
C GLY A 135 5.87 10.74 -13.39
N ARG A 136 4.78 10.01 -13.10
CA ARG A 136 3.62 10.55 -12.40
C ARG A 136 3.08 9.64 -11.29
N ILE A 137 3.01 8.35 -11.54
CA ILE A 137 2.43 7.36 -10.61
C ILE A 137 3.53 6.88 -9.67
N LYS A 138 3.39 7.13 -8.39
CA LYS A 138 4.28 6.60 -7.35
C LYS A 138 3.94 5.15 -7.08
N VAL A 139 4.92 4.26 -7.18
CA VAL A 139 4.74 2.82 -6.99
C VAL A 139 5.25 2.42 -5.62
N TYR A 140 4.38 1.78 -4.84
CA TYR A 140 4.68 1.21 -3.53
C TYR A 140 4.49 -0.29 -3.58
N ILE A 141 5.41 -1.03 -2.99
CA ILE A 141 5.36 -2.48 -2.87
C ILE A 141 4.77 -2.84 -1.50
N ASP A 142 3.84 -3.77 -1.47
CA ASP A 142 3.37 -4.37 -0.22
C ASP A 142 4.26 -5.59 0.12
N PRO A 143 5.13 -5.51 1.14
CA PRO A 143 6.01 -6.61 1.51
C PRO A 143 5.29 -7.74 2.24
N TYR A 144 4.07 -7.51 2.73
CA TYR A 144 3.30 -8.46 3.54
C TYR A 144 2.27 -9.24 2.74
N PHE A 145 2.19 -9.00 1.45
CA PHE A 145 1.28 -9.75 0.61
C PHE A 145 1.81 -11.17 0.38
N THR A 146 1.05 -12.14 0.88
CA THR A 146 1.38 -13.56 0.68
C THR A 146 0.72 -14.01 -0.62
N THR A 147 1.51 -14.17 -1.66
CA THR A 147 1.04 -14.75 -2.92
C THR A 147 0.80 -16.24 -2.77
N ASN A 148 -0.45 -16.64 -2.95
CA ASN A 148 -0.68 -17.95 -3.52
C ASN A 148 -0.45 -17.80 -5.03
N SER A 149 0.59 -18.38 -5.51
CA SER A 149 1.24 -18.40 -6.83
C SER A 149 0.44 -18.12 -8.12
N THR A 150 -0.82 -17.75 -8.06
CA THR A 150 -1.69 -17.57 -9.23
C THR A 150 -2.34 -16.19 -9.34
N ASN A 151 -2.37 -15.40 -8.29
CA ASN A 151 -3.07 -14.12 -8.31
C ASN A 151 -2.25 -13.03 -7.60
N GLU A 152 -1.63 -12.21 -8.39
CA GLU A 152 -1.04 -10.95 -7.95
C GLU A 152 -2.11 -9.85 -7.91
N PHE A 153 -1.78 -8.67 -7.38
CA PHE A 153 -2.73 -7.58 -7.32
C PHE A 153 -2.09 -6.23 -7.61
N ALA A 154 -2.95 -5.29 -8.00
CA ALA A 154 -2.62 -3.89 -8.10
C ALA A 154 -3.80 -3.03 -7.63
N VAL A 155 -3.50 -1.99 -6.87
CA VAL A 155 -4.47 -0.98 -6.46
C VAL A 155 -3.99 0.39 -6.92
N VAL A 156 -4.78 1.03 -7.74
CA VAL A 156 -4.55 2.40 -8.20
C VAL A 156 -5.32 3.35 -7.29
N GLY A 157 -4.66 4.38 -6.81
CA GLY A 157 -5.24 5.37 -5.93
C GLY A 157 -4.98 6.80 -6.38
N TYR A 158 -5.79 7.72 -5.88
CA TYR A 158 -5.61 9.15 -6.06
C TYR A 158 -5.48 9.86 -4.71
N LYS A 159 -4.48 10.71 -4.61
CA LYS A 159 -4.32 11.66 -3.53
C LYS A 159 -4.02 13.05 -4.11
N GLY A 160 -4.85 14.02 -3.79
CA GLY A 160 -4.65 15.42 -4.17
C GLY A 160 -3.61 16.13 -3.31
N THR A 161 -3.30 17.36 -3.69
CA THR A 161 -2.40 18.26 -2.94
C THR A 161 -3.04 18.78 -1.66
N ASN A 162 -4.36 18.90 -1.63
CA ASN A 162 -5.10 19.34 -0.44
C ASN A 162 -5.23 18.16 0.55
N ALA A 163 -5.12 18.46 1.85
CA ALA A 163 -5.27 17.48 2.93
C ALA A 163 -6.64 16.77 2.92
N TYR A 164 -7.69 17.46 2.47
CA TYR A 164 -9.05 16.91 2.40
C TYR A 164 -9.36 16.14 1.10
N ASP A 165 -8.44 16.16 0.13
CA ASP A 165 -8.61 15.48 -1.15
C ASP A 165 -7.86 14.14 -1.14
N ALA A 166 -8.36 13.22 -0.33
CA ALA A 166 -7.81 11.88 -0.16
C ALA A 166 -8.94 10.87 0.03
N GLY A 167 -8.67 9.61 -0.30
CA GLY A 167 -9.64 8.52 -0.14
C GLY A 167 -9.68 7.92 1.25
N ILE A 168 -8.61 8.05 2.02
CA ILE A 168 -8.50 7.57 3.40
C ILE A 168 -7.85 8.65 4.24
N PHE A 169 -8.34 8.79 5.46
CA PHE A 169 -7.81 9.72 6.45
C PHE A 169 -7.28 8.95 7.65
N TYR A 170 -6.02 9.15 7.94
CA TYR A 170 -5.39 8.69 9.16
C TYR A 170 -5.42 9.83 10.19
N CYS A 171 -6.12 9.62 11.28
CA CYS A 171 -6.34 10.63 12.33
C CYS A 171 -5.70 10.17 13.64
N PRO A 172 -4.42 10.48 13.90
CA PRO A 172 -3.79 10.15 15.15
C PRO A 172 -4.35 11.06 16.26
N TYR A 173 -4.95 10.45 17.29
CA TYR A 173 -5.43 11.14 18.47
C TYR A 173 -4.35 11.21 19.55
N VAL A 174 -3.68 10.08 19.81
CA VAL A 174 -2.54 9.99 20.72
C VAL A 174 -1.35 9.47 19.91
N PRO A 175 -0.25 10.23 19.82
CA PRO A 175 0.95 9.76 19.16
C PRO A 175 1.52 8.54 19.88
N LEU A 176 2.42 7.82 19.23
CA LEU A 176 3.11 6.70 19.86
C LEU A 176 3.89 7.19 21.09
N GLN A 177 3.50 6.70 22.26
CA GLN A 177 4.09 7.06 23.55
C GLN A 177 4.63 5.83 24.25
N MET A 178 5.85 5.93 24.75
CA MET A 178 6.42 4.93 25.64
C MET A 178 5.93 5.17 27.06
N VAL A 179 5.47 4.13 27.72
CA VAL A 179 5.05 4.13 29.12
C VAL A 179 5.92 3.13 29.87
N ARG A 180 6.53 3.59 30.94
CA ARG A 180 7.34 2.78 31.83
C ARG A 180 6.60 2.56 33.13
N ALA A 181 6.54 1.33 33.58
CA ALA A 181 5.93 0.94 34.85
C ALA A 181 6.78 -0.14 35.53
N VAL A 182 6.67 -0.22 36.84
CA VAL A 182 7.26 -1.33 37.63
C VAL A 182 6.13 -2.29 37.98
N ASP A 183 6.35 -3.57 37.73
CA ASP A 183 5.38 -4.60 38.08
C ASP A 183 5.29 -4.75 39.61
N THR A 184 4.07 -4.77 40.13
CA THR A 184 3.82 -4.86 41.56
C THR A 184 4.11 -6.24 42.15
N GLY A 185 4.09 -7.29 41.34
CA GLY A 185 4.32 -8.67 41.78
C GLY A 185 5.79 -9.13 41.70
N THR A 186 6.50 -8.67 40.67
CA THR A 186 7.88 -9.12 40.39
C THR A 186 8.92 -8.03 40.59
N PHE A 187 8.52 -6.79 40.82
CA PHE A 187 9.36 -5.58 40.89
C PHE A 187 10.23 -5.35 39.65
N GLN A 188 9.92 -6.01 38.53
CA GLN A 188 10.65 -5.84 37.29
C GLN A 188 10.13 -4.63 36.49
N PRO A 189 11.02 -3.88 35.82
CA PRO A 189 10.59 -2.81 34.93
C PRO A 189 9.87 -3.39 33.70
N LYS A 190 8.71 -2.83 33.39
CA LYS A 190 7.92 -3.12 32.17
C LYS A 190 7.86 -1.88 31.32
N ILE A 191 8.10 -2.06 30.01
CA ILE A 191 7.96 -1.00 29.00
C ILE A 191 6.77 -1.36 28.13
N GLY A 192 5.89 -0.41 27.93
CA GLY A 192 4.75 -0.53 27.03
C GLY A 192 4.67 0.65 26.09
N PHE A 193 4.17 0.42 24.90
CA PHE A 193 3.84 1.49 23.96
C PHE A 193 2.34 1.58 23.80
N LYS A 194 1.86 2.80 23.70
CA LYS A 194 0.45 3.04 23.45
C LYS A 194 0.30 4.11 22.37
N THR A 195 -0.64 3.88 21.47
CA THR A 195 -1.09 4.84 20.48
C THR A 195 -2.60 4.76 20.34
N ARG A 196 -3.24 5.82 19.90
CA ARG A 196 -4.65 5.85 19.55
C ARG A 196 -4.82 6.64 18.28
N TYR A 197 -5.40 6.00 17.26
CA TYR A 197 -5.67 6.61 15.98
C TYR A 197 -7.00 6.09 15.43
N GLY A 198 -7.56 6.83 14.49
CA GLY A 198 -8.71 6.43 13.72
C GLY A 198 -8.35 6.35 12.24
N LEU A 199 -8.87 5.36 11.55
CA LEU A 199 -8.85 5.26 10.09
C LEU A 199 -10.24 5.49 9.57
N VAL A 200 -10.41 6.47 8.70
CA VAL A 200 -11.71 6.79 8.09
C VAL A 200 -11.57 6.70 6.58
N ALA A 201 -12.43 5.89 5.95
CA ALA A 201 -12.59 5.91 4.51
C ALA A 201 -13.28 7.20 4.06
N ASN A 202 -13.11 7.55 2.79
CA ASN A 202 -13.72 8.76 2.23
C ASN A 202 -15.22 8.83 2.58
N PRO A 203 -15.69 9.93 3.20
CA PRO A 203 -17.10 10.10 3.57
C PRO A 203 -18.04 10.15 2.36
N PHE A 204 -17.51 10.35 1.14
CA PHE A 204 -18.27 10.30 -0.11
C PHE A 204 -18.23 8.94 -0.79
N ALA A 205 -17.80 7.88 -0.09
CA ALA A 205 -17.87 6.53 -0.61
C ALA A 205 -19.32 6.09 -0.79
N GLU A 206 -19.58 5.35 -1.88
CA GLU A 206 -20.92 4.81 -2.14
C GLU A 206 -21.32 3.83 -1.03
N GLY A 207 -22.61 3.84 -0.67
CA GLY A 207 -23.19 2.90 0.29
C GLY A 207 -23.03 3.25 1.76
N THR A 208 -22.32 4.32 2.09
CA THR A 208 -22.27 4.86 3.45
C THR A 208 -23.11 6.12 3.52
N SER A 209 -24.27 6.05 4.16
CA SER A 209 -24.97 7.26 4.52
C SER A 209 -24.16 7.99 5.59
N GLN A 210 -23.65 9.16 5.25
CA GLN A 210 -23.03 10.12 6.17
C GLN A 210 -21.74 9.71 6.87
N GLY A 211 -21.00 8.70 6.39
CA GLY A 211 -19.72 8.30 6.98
C GLY A 211 -19.82 7.73 8.40
N LEU A 212 -21.01 7.36 8.84
CA LEU A 212 -21.26 6.76 10.12
C LEU A 212 -21.33 5.22 9.99
N GLY A 213 -20.53 4.51 10.75
CA GLY A 213 -20.58 3.05 10.84
C GLY A 213 -19.33 2.35 10.33
N ALA A 214 -19.45 1.03 10.10
CA ALA A 214 -18.35 0.19 9.61
C ALA A 214 -17.97 0.55 8.18
N LEU A 215 -16.68 0.36 7.86
CA LEU A 215 -16.15 0.55 6.50
C LEU A 215 -16.91 -0.37 5.52
N THR A 216 -17.51 0.24 4.49
CA THR A 216 -18.20 -0.53 3.45
C THR A 216 -17.17 -1.00 2.41
N VAL A 217 -17.14 -2.32 2.18
CA VAL A 217 -16.23 -2.92 1.19
C VAL A 217 -16.56 -2.41 -0.22
N GLN A 218 -15.52 -2.23 -1.03
CA GLN A 218 -15.61 -1.85 -2.46
C GLN A 218 -16.43 -0.58 -2.74
N SER A 219 -16.47 0.36 -1.80
CA SER A 219 -17.31 1.56 -1.92
C SER A 219 -16.52 2.84 -2.23
N ASN A 220 -15.19 2.83 -2.08
CA ASN A 220 -14.37 4.02 -2.21
C ASN A 220 -13.96 4.29 -3.65
N ASN A 221 -14.44 5.40 -4.22
CA ASN A 221 -14.17 5.80 -5.60
C ASN A 221 -12.75 6.33 -5.84
N TYR A 222 -11.98 6.63 -4.79
CA TYR A 222 -10.60 7.10 -4.88
C TYR A 222 -9.60 5.99 -5.11
N TYR A 223 -9.99 4.72 -4.87
CA TYR A 223 -9.16 3.55 -5.03
C TYR A 223 -9.84 2.52 -5.92
N ARG A 224 -9.06 1.92 -6.81
CA ARG A 224 -9.53 0.83 -7.68
C ARG A 224 -8.51 -0.30 -7.63
N GLY A 225 -8.99 -1.47 -7.18
CA GLY A 225 -8.17 -2.66 -7.03
C GLY A 225 -8.58 -3.74 -8.00
N PHE A 226 -7.63 -4.48 -8.54
CA PHE A 226 -7.87 -5.65 -9.39
C PHE A 226 -6.77 -6.69 -9.19
N ARG A 227 -7.10 -7.91 -9.53
CA ARG A 227 -6.17 -9.03 -9.49
C ARG A 227 -5.46 -9.17 -10.84
N ILE A 228 -4.26 -9.72 -10.80
CA ILE A 228 -3.46 -10.02 -11.98
C ILE A 228 -3.19 -11.51 -11.96
N SER A 229 -3.53 -12.21 -13.05
CA SER A 229 -3.30 -13.64 -13.20
C SER A 229 -2.37 -13.91 -14.37
N ASN A 230 -1.70 -15.07 -14.31
CA ASN A 230 -0.75 -15.53 -15.33
C ASN A 230 0.39 -14.52 -15.56
N LEU A 231 0.97 -14.01 -14.47
CA LEU A 231 2.13 -13.12 -14.54
C LEU A 231 3.36 -13.89 -15.02
N MET A 232 3.43 -15.17 -14.67
CA MET A 232 4.37 -16.18 -15.20
C MET A 232 3.69 -17.50 -15.40
#